data_9df14d613752f7adcedd97fbcb9fb232
#
_entry.id   9df14d613752f7adcedd97fbcb9fb232
#
_cell.length_a   1.000
_cell.length_b   1.000
_cell.length_c   1.000
_cell.angle_alpha   90.00
_cell.angle_beta   90.00
_cell.angle_gamma   90.00
#
_symmetry.space_group_name_H-M   'P 1'
#
loop_
_entity.id
_entity.type
_entity.pdbx_description
1 polymer ?
#
loop_
_entity_poly.entity_id
_entity_poly.type
_entity_poly.pdbx_seq_one_letter_code
_entity_poly.pdbx_strand_id
1 'polypeptide(L)'
;MLERLNLRVTLIGALLILAGCGGGGGGGASNTGANGANGTNGTGTTAPTLAAATPVIDGTTLGESNWSTGSTSSGGTGQPVSGLNCALPGKAYTYTHLSIYQNGRQLALPANVGSVGPTMAAQTGCSYPLHTVDASGKIHMDTTSGASYTLGQFFAIWGQPLSSSNVAGLSGSQVTIYVNDGGTLSKYTGDPATLVLPPRGEVTIMVGTPLTQIPTYTWTNPPPFDPNPIALTYGGVVGTSYWPSGNTSTGGTGGAVDGLICAAGMAELYHVHAHLAIIKDGQWLALPANVGILSQCNYEMHTHDQTGIIHMETPTFKTFTLGQFFDIWGQPLSSTNVAGITGNVVAYINDNGDSRRYMGDLRNIELTSLRDITLQIGTPAVSTLATYSWYEQQ
;
A
#
# COMPACT_ATOMS: atom_id res chain seq x y z
N MET A 1 -19.66 -48.10 -30.12
CA MET A 1 -18.97 -47.78 -31.36
C MET A 1 -17.88 -46.76 -31.00
N LEU A 2 -16.66 -47.26 -31.13
CA LEU A 2 -15.45 -46.51 -30.82
C LEU A 2 -15.18 -45.46 -31.90
N GLU A 3 -14.65 -44.31 -31.50
CA GLU A 3 -13.61 -43.65 -32.30
C GLU A 3 -12.69 -42.88 -31.37
N ARG A 4 -11.44 -43.29 -31.34
CA ARG A 4 -10.30 -42.65 -30.70
C ARG A 4 -9.67 -41.69 -31.70
N LEU A 5 -9.46 -40.45 -31.33
CA LEU A 5 -8.63 -39.52 -32.11
C LEU A 5 -7.31 -39.29 -31.38
N ASN A 6 -6.24 -39.81 -31.98
CA ASN A 6 -4.86 -39.61 -31.57
C ASN A 6 -4.38 -38.25 -32.09
N LEU A 7 -3.90 -37.38 -31.18
CA LEU A 7 -3.17 -36.16 -31.57
C LEU A 7 -1.68 -36.34 -31.29
N ARG A 8 -0.89 -36.34 -32.37
CA ARG A 8 0.57 -36.46 -32.34
C ARG A 8 1.19 -35.09 -31.98
N VAL A 9 2.07 -35.11 -30.99
CA VAL A 9 2.94 -33.99 -30.64
C VAL A 9 4.17 -34.03 -31.56
N THR A 10 4.41 -32.95 -32.27
CA THR A 10 5.63 -32.76 -33.07
C THR A 10 6.55 -31.79 -32.32
N LEU A 11 7.68 -32.31 -31.83
CA LEU A 11 8.79 -31.50 -31.36
C LEU A 11 9.52 -30.89 -32.57
N ILE A 12 9.70 -29.57 -32.56
CA ILE A 12 10.64 -28.87 -33.44
C ILE A 12 11.80 -28.39 -32.59
N GLY A 13 12.94 -29.01 -32.81
CA GLY A 13 14.20 -28.55 -32.19
C GLY A 13 14.77 -27.34 -32.96
N ALA A 14 15.21 -26.34 -32.20
CA ALA A 14 15.96 -25.21 -32.75
C ALA A 14 17.46 -25.43 -32.55
N LEU A 15 18.16 -25.41 -33.68
CA LEU A 15 19.59 -25.62 -33.82
C LEU A 15 20.35 -24.31 -33.59
N LEU A 16 21.30 -24.31 -32.66
CA LEU A 16 22.27 -23.23 -32.49
C LEU A 16 23.33 -23.32 -33.58
N ILE A 17 23.61 -22.24 -34.29
CA ILE A 17 24.78 -22.08 -35.15
C ILE A 17 25.67 -20.97 -34.57
N LEU A 18 26.87 -21.38 -34.13
CA LEU A 18 28.02 -20.50 -33.90
C LEU A 18 28.82 -20.40 -35.20
N ALA A 19 29.19 -19.17 -35.58
CA ALA A 19 30.33 -18.87 -36.45
C ALA A 19 30.75 -17.44 -36.08
N GLY A 20 31.96 -17.11 -35.74
CA GLY A 20 33.29 -17.57 -36.11
C GLY A 20 34.02 -16.50 -36.89
N CYS A 21 34.94 -15.80 -36.23
CA CYS A 21 36.13 -15.09 -36.62
C CYS A 21 36.39 -14.75 -38.09
N GLY A 22 36.96 -13.52 -38.33
CA GLY A 22 37.72 -13.18 -39.54
C GLY A 22 38.16 -11.74 -39.53
N GLY A 23 39.45 -11.55 -39.32
CA GLY A 23 40.17 -10.30 -39.23
C GLY A 23 40.80 -9.88 -40.56
N GLY A 24 41.47 -8.76 -40.57
CA GLY A 24 42.30 -8.16 -41.60
C GLY A 24 42.02 -6.65 -41.69
N GLY A 25 42.85 -5.71 -41.50
CA GLY A 25 44.23 -5.55 -41.70
C GLY A 25 44.50 -4.45 -42.73
N GLY A 26 45.27 -3.41 -42.38
CA GLY A 26 45.92 -2.45 -43.26
C GLY A 26 45.30 -1.05 -43.23
N GLY A 27 46.03 -0.01 -42.85
CA GLY A 27 47.28 0.52 -43.17
C GLY A 27 47.20 2.03 -43.35
N GLY A 28 47.85 2.80 -42.52
CA GLY A 28 48.68 3.92 -42.72
C GLY A 28 48.16 5.24 -43.31
N ALA A 29 48.30 6.30 -42.53
CA ALA A 29 49.10 7.45 -42.87
C ALA A 29 49.09 8.49 -41.75
N SER A 30 50.30 8.80 -41.35
CA SER A 30 50.64 9.89 -40.41
C SER A 30 50.31 11.27 -40.98
N ASN A 31 49.79 12.17 -40.14
CA ASN A 31 50.12 13.57 -40.28
C ASN A 31 50.24 14.25 -38.92
N THR A 32 51.44 14.78 -38.69
CA THR A 32 51.85 15.51 -37.51
C THR A 32 51.28 16.92 -37.51
N GLY A 33 50.70 17.31 -36.39
CA GLY A 33 50.28 18.69 -36.08
C GLY A 33 50.16 18.89 -34.58
N ALA A 34 51.28 19.29 -33.97
CA ALA A 34 51.30 19.76 -32.60
C ALA A 34 50.64 21.12 -32.51
N ASN A 35 49.74 21.32 -31.54
CA ASN A 35 49.74 22.49 -30.65
C ASN A 35 48.65 22.43 -29.59
N GLY A 36 49.02 22.72 -28.36
CA GLY A 36 48.16 23.35 -27.38
C GLY A 36 47.59 22.43 -26.31
N ALA A 37 48.45 22.05 -25.37
CA ALA A 37 47.98 21.62 -24.06
C ALA A 37 47.19 22.75 -23.39
N ASN A 38 45.93 22.54 -23.13
CA ASN A 38 45.27 23.16 -21.99
C ASN A 38 44.39 22.08 -21.33
N GLY A 39 45.03 21.39 -20.38
CA GLY A 39 44.36 20.40 -19.56
C GLY A 39 43.41 21.07 -18.57
N THR A 40 42.16 21.13 -18.91
CA THR A 40 41.13 21.17 -17.90
C THR A 40 40.74 19.72 -17.60
N ASN A 41 41.30 19.18 -16.52
CA ASN A 41 40.78 18.00 -15.85
C ASN A 41 39.38 18.33 -15.35
N GLY A 42 38.43 18.35 -16.25
CA GLY A 42 37.04 18.15 -15.91
C GLY A 42 36.89 16.67 -15.54
N THR A 43 36.79 16.35 -14.28
CA THR A 43 36.22 15.07 -13.83
C THR A 43 34.79 15.05 -14.33
N GLY A 44 34.60 14.64 -15.59
CA GLY A 44 33.30 14.40 -16.16
C GLY A 44 32.66 13.27 -15.37
N THR A 45 31.83 13.60 -14.39
CA THR A 45 30.97 12.62 -13.76
C THR A 45 30.03 12.08 -14.84
N THR A 46 30.28 10.85 -15.25
CA THR A 46 29.42 10.15 -16.21
C THR A 46 27.98 10.23 -15.66
N ALA A 47 27.02 10.60 -16.51
CA ALA A 47 25.60 10.60 -16.09
C ALA A 47 25.25 9.21 -15.54
N PRO A 48 24.48 9.12 -14.44
CA PRO A 48 24.09 7.84 -13.88
C PRO A 48 23.21 7.09 -14.88
N THR A 49 23.24 5.76 -14.79
CA THR A 49 22.39 4.86 -15.57
C THR A 49 21.25 4.33 -14.69
N LEU A 50 20.21 3.75 -15.30
CA LEU A 50 19.18 3.06 -14.56
C LEU A 50 19.70 1.70 -14.05
N ALA A 51 19.43 1.36 -12.80
CA ALA A 51 19.65 0.03 -12.26
C ALA A 51 18.61 -0.95 -12.81
N ALA A 52 18.85 -2.25 -12.65
CA ALA A 52 17.80 -3.25 -12.87
C ALA A 52 16.63 -3.01 -11.88
N ALA A 53 15.40 -3.14 -12.39
CA ALA A 53 14.23 -2.89 -11.57
C ALA A 53 14.08 -3.93 -10.44
N THR A 54 13.78 -3.45 -9.24
CA THR A 54 13.47 -4.27 -8.08
C THR A 54 11.96 -4.22 -7.77
N PRO A 55 11.35 -5.35 -7.36
CA PRO A 55 9.94 -5.34 -7.03
C PRO A 55 9.69 -4.54 -5.74
N VAL A 56 8.70 -3.63 -5.78
CA VAL A 56 8.15 -2.97 -4.60
C VAL A 56 6.87 -3.73 -4.21
N ILE A 57 6.88 -4.27 -3.01
CA ILE A 57 5.74 -4.99 -2.44
C ILE A 57 5.15 -4.11 -1.34
N ASP A 58 3.83 -3.91 -1.34
CA ASP A 58 3.13 -3.16 -0.31
C ASP A 58 3.44 -3.72 1.09
N GLY A 59 3.63 -2.84 2.06
CA GLY A 59 4.00 -3.20 3.43
C GLY A 59 5.49 -3.42 3.66
N THR A 60 6.35 -3.27 2.64
CA THR A 60 7.80 -3.35 2.82
C THR A 60 8.39 -2.01 3.23
N THR A 61 9.58 -2.05 3.84
CA THR A 61 10.38 -0.87 4.13
C THR A 61 11.59 -0.87 3.21
N LEU A 62 11.75 0.20 2.41
CA LEU A 62 12.92 0.39 1.54
C LEU A 62 13.82 1.49 2.09
N GLY A 63 14.97 1.08 2.61
CA GLY A 63 15.97 1.96 3.19
C GLY A 63 15.97 1.94 4.72
N GLU A 64 16.74 2.85 5.31
CA GLU A 64 16.92 2.97 6.76
C GLU A 64 15.93 3.97 7.34
N SER A 65 15.30 3.64 8.47
CA SER A 65 14.40 4.54 9.16
C SER A 65 15.16 5.78 9.66
N ASN A 66 14.70 6.96 9.24
CA ASN A 66 15.28 8.24 9.62
C ASN A 66 14.25 9.24 10.16
N TRP A 67 12.99 9.07 9.81
CA TRP A 67 11.89 9.94 10.20
C TRP A 67 10.78 9.14 10.91
N SER A 68 10.02 9.83 11.78
CA SER A 68 8.84 9.23 12.40
C SER A 68 7.73 8.98 11.38
N THR A 69 6.89 7.98 11.62
CA THR A 69 5.67 7.71 10.85
C THR A 69 4.72 8.91 10.86
N GLY A 70 4.02 9.10 9.75
CA GLY A 70 3.00 10.13 9.59
C GLY A 70 3.56 11.50 9.25
N SER A 71 2.66 12.46 9.11
CA SER A 71 2.99 13.87 8.95
C SER A 71 3.48 14.46 10.27
N THR A 72 4.40 15.45 10.18
CA THR A 72 4.80 16.21 11.37
C THR A 72 3.71 17.17 11.81
N SER A 73 3.85 17.77 12.98
CA SER A 73 2.90 18.79 13.48
C SER A 73 2.78 20.03 12.59
N SER A 74 3.77 20.28 11.71
CA SER A 74 3.73 21.39 10.74
C SER A 74 3.15 20.95 9.38
N GLY A 75 2.81 19.68 9.21
CA GLY A 75 2.26 19.12 7.98
C GLY A 75 0.75 18.94 8.00
N GLY A 76 0.30 17.98 7.23
CA GLY A 76 -1.11 17.63 7.10
C GLY A 76 -1.62 16.88 8.32
N THR A 77 -2.36 17.56 9.20
CA THR A 77 -3.01 16.99 10.38
C THR A 77 -4.53 17.15 10.36
N GLY A 78 -5.12 17.28 9.14
CA GLY A 78 -6.55 17.36 8.89
C GLY A 78 -7.00 18.71 8.30
N GLN A 79 -6.24 19.79 8.48
CA GLN A 79 -6.51 21.10 7.88
C GLN A 79 -6.03 21.15 6.41
N PRO A 80 -6.53 22.06 5.57
CA PRO A 80 -6.02 22.24 4.21
C PRO A 80 -4.52 22.57 4.19
N VAL A 81 -3.75 21.90 3.31
CA VAL A 81 -2.31 22.11 3.11
C VAL A 81 -2.01 22.26 1.63
N SER A 82 -1.35 23.36 1.25
CA SER A 82 -0.96 23.65 -0.16
C SER A 82 -2.10 23.47 -1.16
N GLY A 83 -3.32 23.89 -0.78
CA GLY A 83 -4.51 23.78 -1.62
C GLY A 83 -5.14 22.38 -1.68
N LEU A 84 -4.64 21.44 -0.89
CA LEU A 84 -5.17 20.09 -0.79
C LEU A 84 -5.91 19.90 0.53
N ASN A 85 -7.08 19.27 0.47
CA ASN A 85 -7.92 18.98 1.63
C ASN A 85 -7.69 17.53 2.09
N CYS A 86 -7.81 17.32 3.41
CA CYS A 86 -7.96 15.99 3.97
C CYS A 86 -9.43 15.59 3.87
N ALA A 87 -9.73 14.47 3.24
CA ALA A 87 -11.09 13.97 3.01
C ALA A 87 -11.11 12.44 3.11
N LEU A 88 -12.28 11.84 3.00
CA LEU A 88 -12.36 10.39 2.75
C LEU A 88 -11.58 10.07 1.47
N PRO A 89 -10.85 8.94 1.43
CA PRO A 89 -10.11 8.54 0.25
C PRO A 89 -10.97 8.57 -1.01
N GLY A 90 -10.38 9.00 -2.13
CA GLY A 90 -11.02 8.95 -3.45
C GLY A 90 -11.19 7.51 -3.94
N LYS A 91 -11.83 7.34 -5.09
CA LYS A 91 -12.11 6.01 -5.66
C LYS A 91 -11.12 5.57 -6.74
N ALA A 92 -10.14 6.38 -7.05
CA ALA A 92 -9.17 6.07 -8.10
C ALA A 92 -7.79 6.62 -7.73
N TYR A 93 -6.80 5.74 -7.78
CA TYR A 93 -5.41 6.06 -7.44
C TYR A 93 -4.46 5.68 -8.55
N THR A 94 -3.42 6.49 -8.69
CA THR A 94 -2.15 6.13 -9.31
C THR A 94 -1.03 6.28 -8.28
N TYR A 95 0.19 5.96 -8.67
CA TYR A 95 1.32 5.96 -7.75
C TYR A 95 2.52 6.61 -8.40
N THR A 96 3.39 7.21 -7.59
CA THR A 96 4.77 7.55 -7.93
C THR A 96 5.70 6.96 -6.86
N HIS A 97 6.96 6.74 -7.18
CA HIS A 97 7.93 6.29 -6.20
C HIS A 97 8.92 7.40 -5.86
N LEU A 98 9.15 7.64 -4.59
CA LEU A 98 10.14 8.57 -4.09
C LEU A 98 11.24 7.83 -3.34
N SER A 99 12.47 7.96 -3.81
CA SER A 99 13.67 7.49 -3.12
C SER A 99 14.50 8.68 -2.63
N ILE A 100 14.89 8.69 -1.37
CA ILE A 100 15.76 9.70 -0.78
C ILE A 100 17.05 9.03 -0.33
N TYR A 101 18.19 9.56 -0.79
CA TYR A 101 19.52 9.06 -0.46
C TYR A 101 20.34 10.12 0.26
N GLN A 102 21.01 9.73 1.33
CA GLN A 102 22.02 10.55 1.99
C GLN A 102 23.38 9.84 1.88
N ASN A 103 24.34 10.46 1.19
CA ASN A 103 25.68 9.91 0.98
C ASN A 103 25.66 8.46 0.47
N GLY A 104 24.77 8.14 -0.48
CA GLY A 104 24.63 6.82 -1.09
C GLY A 104 23.82 5.81 -0.30
N ARG A 105 23.33 6.16 0.91
CA ARG A 105 22.45 5.31 1.73
C ARG A 105 20.98 5.70 1.50
N GLN A 106 20.15 4.75 1.20
CA GLN A 106 18.71 4.98 1.06
C GLN A 106 18.06 5.16 2.43
N LEU A 107 17.25 6.20 2.56
CA LEU A 107 16.42 6.47 3.72
C LEU A 107 14.97 6.14 3.41
N ALA A 108 14.33 5.40 4.30
CA ALA A 108 12.94 4.98 4.13
C ALA A 108 12.00 6.19 4.23
N LEU A 109 11.16 6.38 3.22
CA LEU A 109 10.05 7.32 3.30
C LEU A 109 9.07 6.83 4.37
N PRO A 110 8.63 7.66 5.34
CA PRO A 110 7.80 7.15 6.42
C PRO A 110 6.40 6.74 5.93
N ALA A 111 5.87 5.71 6.57
CA ALA A 111 4.46 5.32 6.40
C ALA A 111 3.51 6.40 6.95
N ASN A 112 2.26 6.39 6.47
CA ASN A 112 1.15 7.22 6.95
C ASN A 112 1.35 8.74 6.82
N VAL A 113 2.29 9.20 6.00
CA VAL A 113 2.34 10.63 5.62
C VAL A 113 1.06 10.98 4.90
N GLY A 114 0.36 12.04 5.33
CA GLY A 114 -0.89 12.48 4.73
C GLY A 114 -2.12 11.63 5.10
N SER A 115 -1.99 10.68 6.02
CA SER A 115 -3.11 9.94 6.60
C SER A 115 -3.36 10.42 8.02
N VAL A 116 -4.60 10.80 8.31
CA VAL A 116 -5.04 11.28 9.63
C VAL A 116 -6.01 10.27 10.20
N GLY A 117 -5.61 9.62 11.28
CA GLY A 117 -6.42 8.61 11.95
C GLY A 117 -7.73 9.15 12.50
N PRO A 118 -8.69 8.27 12.82
CA PRO A 118 -9.97 8.64 13.41
C PRO A 118 -9.79 9.25 14.82
N THR A 119 -10.77 10.07 15.19
CA THR A 119 -10.91 10.67 16.53
C THR A 119 -12.38 10.64 16.94
N MET A 120 -12.69 10.98 18.20
CA MET A 120 -14.10 11.12 18.62
C MET A 120 -14.90 12.12 17.77
N ALA A 121 -14.26 13.19 17.28
CA ALA A 121 -14.93 14.22 16.49
C ALA A 121 -14.96 13.91 15.00
N ALA A 122 -14.03 13.08 14.50
CA ALA A 122 -13.91 12.68 13.11
C ALA A 122 -13.69 11.17 13.04
N GLN A 123 -14.77 10.42 13.24
CA GLN A 123 -14.72 8.98 13.47
C GLN A 123 -14.20 8.18 12.26
N THR A 124 -14.25 8.75 11.06
CA THR A 124 -13.72 8.12 9.84
C THR A 124 -12.24 8.42 9.60
N GLY A 125 -11.66 9.44 10.27
CA GLY A 125 -10.38 9.99 9.86
C GLY A 125 -10.44 10.64 8.48
N CYS A 126 -9.29 10.91 7.88
CA CYS A 126 -9.20 11.39 6.49
C CYS A 126 -7.82 11.13 5.89
N SER A 127 -7.70 11.21 4.56
CA SER A 127 -6.42 11.18 3.84
C SER A 127 -6.32 12.36 2.88
N TYR A 128 -5.09 12.88 2.73
CA TYR A 128 -4.81 13.81 1.66
C TYR A 128 -4.70 13.09 0.32
N PRO A 129 -4.95 13.78 -0.81
CA PRO A 129 -4.79 13.19 -2.14
C PRO A 129 -3.39 12.63 -2.42
N LEU A 130 -2.38 13.12 -1.69
CA LEU A 130 -1.02 12.59 -1.66
C LEU A 130 -0.75 12.00 -0.29
N HIS A 131 -0.50 10.70 -0.22
CA HIS A 131 -0.20 10.05 1.05
C HIS A 131 0.65 8.78 0.86
N THR A 132 1.24 8.29 1.93
CA THR A 132 1.91 6.99 2.01
C THR A 132 1.17 6.07 2.97
N VAL A 133 1.12 4.78 2.68
CA VAL A 133 0.53 3.76 3.58
C VAL A 133 1.59 2.90 4.26
N ASP A 134 2.77 2.83 3.67
CA ASP A 134 3.91 2.06 4.16
C ASP A 134 5.23 2.81 3.91
N ALA A 135 6.35 2.17 4.23
CA ALA A 135 7.68 2.76 4.08
C ALA A 135 8.42 2.27 2.80
N SER A 136 7.67 1.85 1.78
CA SER A 136 8.23 1.39 0.51
C SER A 136 8.70 2.52 -0.42
N GLY A 137 8.37 3.76 -0.09
CA GLY A 137 8.62 4.91 -0.97
C GLY A 137 7.51 5.17 -1.98
N LYS A 138 6.44 4.35 -1.99
CA LYS A 138 5.28 4.54 -2.84
C LYS A 138 4.40 5.65 -2.29
N ILE A 139 4.15 6.68 -3.10
CA ILE A 139 3.20 7.76 -2.81
C ILE A 139 1.92 7.48 -3.60
N HIS A 140 0.81 7.36 -2.90
CA HIS A 140 -0.51 7.26 -3.48
C HIS A 140 -0.96 8.63 -3.94
N MET A 141 -1.53 8.72 -5.14
CA MET A 141 -2.01 9.96 -5.76
C MET A 141 -3.45 9.75 -6.20
N ASP A 142 -4.39 10.49 -5.60
CA ASP A 142 -5.80 10.45 -6.00
C ASP A 142 -5.98 11.06 -7.40
N THR A 143 -6.55 10.30 -8.31
CA THR A 143 -6.80 10.72 -9.70
C THR A 143 -8.25 11.13 -9.95
N THR A 144 -9.11 11.09 -8.95
CA THR A 144 -10.56 11.36 -9.10
C THR A 144 -10.83 12.76 -9.66
N SER A 145 -10.02 13.75 -9.28
CA SER A 145 -10.15 15.15 -9.77
C SER A 145 -9.46 15.41 -11.10
N GLY A 146 -8.66 14.47 -11.62
CA GLY A 146 -7.77 14.70 -12.76
C GLY A 146 -6.62 15.67 -12.48
N ALA A 147 -6.33 15.98 -11.21
CA ALA A 147 -5.28 16.90 -10.82
C ALA A 147 -3.89 16.30 -11.02
N SER A 148 -2.92 17.16 -11.33
CA SER A 148 -1.49 16.84 -11.24
C SER A 148 -0.95 17.34 -9.91
N TYR A 149 -0.06 16.59 -9.30
CA TYR A 149 0.51 16.92 -8.00
C TYR A 149 2.01 17.18 -8.09
N THR A 150 2.52 18.00 -7.14
CA THR A 150 3.93 18.32 -7.09
C THR A 150 4.63 17.70 -5.86
N LEU A 151 5.94 17.53 -5.98
CA LEU A 151 6.79 17.08 -4.88
C LEU A 151 6.69 18.04 -3.67
N GLY A 152 6.57 19.36 -3.94
CA GLY A 152 6.37 20.38 -2.90
C GLY A 152 5.08 20.18 -2.11
N GLN A 153 3.98 19.81 -2.77
CA GLN A 153 2.72 19.51 -2.09
C GLN A 153 2.86 18.29 -1.16
N PHE A 154 3.55 17.23 -1.61
CA PHE A 154 3.80 16.07 -0.75
C PHE A 154 4.65 16.43 0.48
N PHE A 155 5.74 17.20 0.30
CA PHE A 155 6.58 17.65 1.41
C PHE A 155 5.84 18.59 2.36
N ALA A 156 4.95 19.45 1.85
CA ALA A 156 4.09 20.29 2.68
C ALA A 156 3.11 19.47 3.52
N ILE A 157 2.50 18.41 2.94
CA ILE A 157 1.66 17.46 3.68
C ILE A 157 2.50 16.71 4.72
N TRP A 158 3.71 16.29 4.38
CA TRP A 158 4.62 15.66 5.34
C TRP A 158 5.02 16.62 6.45
N GLY A 159 5.04 17.93 6.18
CA GLY A 159 5.52 18.98 7.11
C GLY A 159 7.05 19.03 7.17
N GLN A 160 7.71 18.70 6.08
CA GLN A 160 9.16 18.70 5.97
C GLN A 160 9.65 19.75 4.95
N PRO A 161 10.82 20.35 5.16
CA PRO A 161 11.39 21.30 4.21
C PRO A 161 11.79 20.62 2.89
N LEU A 162 11.60 21.34 1.78
CA LEU A 162 12.08 20.92 0.45
C LEU A 162 12.67 22.13 -0.28
N SER A 163 13.96 22.07 -0.57
CA SER A 163 14.70 23.05 -1.38
C SER A 163 15.92 22.41 -2.03
N SER A 164 16.64 23.17 -2.84
CA SER A 164 17.93 22.74 -3.43
C SER A 164 19.06 22.55 -2.41
N SER A 165 18.84 22.87 -1.14
CA SER A 165 19.85 22.76 -0.07
C SER A 165 19.34 22.07 1.21
N ASN A 166 18.04 21.74 1.27
CA ASN A 166 17.45 21.06 2.44
C ASN A 166 16.31 20.15 1.98
N VAL A 167 16.44 18.87 2.24
CA VAL A 167 15.44 17.83 1.93
C VAL A 167 15.08 17.10 3.22
N ALA A 168 13.90 17.34 3.75
CA ALA A 168 13.40 16.72 4.98
C ALA A 168 14.38 16.83 6.17
N GLY A 169 15.04 17.98 6.33
CA GLY A 169 16.04 18.22 7.36
C GLY A 169 17.46 17.82 6.98
N LEU A 170 17.65 17.08 5.89
CA LEU A 170 18.97 16.77 5.36
C LEU A 170 19.53 18.01 4.66
N SER A 171 20.58 18.60 5.23
CA SER A 171 21.18 19.85 4.74
C SER A 171 22.71 19.81 4.78
N GLY A 172 23.36 20.87 4.28
CA GLY A 172 24.83 20.99 4.29
C GLY A 172 25.56 20.26 3.17
N SER A 173 24.81 19.64 2.24
CA SER A 173 25.36 18.93 1.09
C SER A 173 24.59 19.27 -0.19
N GLN A 174 25.20 19.01 -1.35
CA GLN A 174 24.56 19.22 -2.64
C GLN A 174 23.34 18.30 -2.79
N VAL A 175 22.21 18.85 -3.22
CA VAL A 175 21.01 18.11 -3.59
C VAL A 175 21.01 17.89 -5.11
N THR A 176 20.80 16.66 -5.53
CA THR A 176 20.65 16.29 -6.95
C THR A 176 19.39 15.44 -7.09
N ILE A 177 18.56 15.77 -8.08
CA ILE A 177 17.28 15.08 -8.32
C ILE A 177 17.29 14.48 -9.72
N TYR A 178 16.90 13.22 -9.82
CA TYR A 178 16.61 12.55 -11.08
C TYR A 178 15.15 12.10 -11.12
N VAL A 179 14.58 12.15 -12.31
CA VAL A 179 13.26 11.64 -12.62
C VAL A 179 13.40 10.55 -13.66
N ASN A 180 12.83 9.40 -13.39
CA ASN A 180 12.64 8.33 -14.36
C ASN A 180 11.14 8.26 -14.70
N ASP A 181 10.81 8.57 -15.93
CA ASP A 181 9.47 8.50 -16.46
C ASP A 181 9.45 7.56 -17.66
N GLY A 182 8.77 6.41 -17.50
CA GLY A 182 8.69 5.39 -18.56
C GLY A 182 10.04 4.86 -19.05
N GLY A 183 11.07 4.80 -18.18
CA GLY A 183 12.44 4.37 -18.55
C GLY A 183 13.33 5.51 -19.09
N THR A 184 12.81 6.74 -19.18
CA THR A 184 13.58 7.91 -19.57
C THR A 184 14.10 8.63 -18.33
N LEU A 185 15.43 8.55 -18.12
CA LEU A 185 16.09 9.21 -17.00
C LEU A 185 16.46 10.65 -17.36
N SER A 186 16.05 11.59 -16.54
CA SER A 186 16.38 13.01 -16.68
C SER A 186 16.83 13.62 -15.35
N LYS A 187 17.82 14.52 -15.39
CA LYS A 187 18.19 15.32 -14.24
C LYS A 187 17.25 16.52 -14.11
N TYR A 188 16.62 16.66 -12.96
CA TYR A 188 15.79 17.83 -12.67
C TYR A 188 16.64 18.98 -12.15
N THR A 189 16.49 20.16 -12.77
CA THR A 189 17.31 21.37 -12.45
C THR A 189 16.45 22.55 -11.99
N GLY A 190 15.12 22.37 -11.95
CA GLY A 190 14.19 23.40 -11.46
C GLY A 190 14.10 23.46 -9.93
N ASP A 191 13.19 24.28 -9.44
CA ASP A 191 12.85 24.29 -8.02
C ASP A 191 12.21 22.93 -7.63
N PRO A 192 12.80 22.18 -6.67
CA PRO A 192 12.27 20.89 -6.25
C PRO A 192 10.78 20.91 -5.89
N ALA A 193 10.29 22.04 -5.35
CA ALA A 193 8.90 22.17 -4.95
C ALA A 193 7.92 22.18 -6.15
N THR A 194 8.40 22.57 -7.34
CA THR A 194 7.57 22.63 -8.56
C THR A 194 7.62 21.36 -9.41
N LEU A 195 8.44 20.37 -9.00
CA LEU A 195 8.54 19.10 -9.73
C LEU A 195 7.18 18.38 -9.70
N VAL A 196 6.60 18.18 -10.88
CA VAL A 196 5.37 17.39 -11.02
C VAL A 196 5.71 15.91 -10.84
N LEU A 197 4.97 15.24 -9.97
CA LEU A 197 5.15 13.81 -9.70
C LEU A 197 4.67 13.00 -10.91
N PRO A 198 5.55 12.18 -11.54
CA PRO A 198 5.17 11.40 -12.71
C PRO A 198 4.30 10.21 -12.29
N PRO A 199 3.09 10.05 -12.86
CA PRO A 199 2.28 8.85 -12.65
C PRO A 199 3.03 7.60 -13.14
N ARG A 200 3.20 6.61 -12.27
CA ARG A 200 3.98 5.38 -12.53
C ARG A 200 5.47 5.62 -12.80
N GLY A 201 5.95 6.81 -12.50
CA GLY A 201 7.37 7.15 -12.58
C GLY A 201 8.03 7.19 -11.22
N GLU A 202 9.29 7.59 -11.21
CA GLU A 202 10.17 7.54 -10.05
C GLU A 202 10.94 8.85 -9.90
N VAL A 203 11.00 9.33 -8.65
CA VAL A 203 11.81 10.49 -8.28
C VAL A 203 12.91 10.02 -7.32
N THR A 204 14.17 10.29 -7.67
CA THR A 204 15.31 9.98 -6.81
C THR A 204 15.99 11.28 -6.38
N ILE A 205 16.02 11.53 -5.08
CA ILE A 205 16.70 12.68 -4.46
C ILE A 205 17.98 12.18 -3.80
N MET A 206 19.09 12.79 -4.12
CA MET A 206 20.39 12.50 -3.51
C MET A 206 20.92 13.74 -2.79
N VAL A 207 21.23 13.57 -1.53
CA VAL A 207 21.85 14.60 -0.67
C VAL A 207 23.30 14.15 -0.39
N GLY A 208 24.27 14.87 -0.92
CA GLY A 208 25.70 14.53 -0.83
C GLY A 208 26.17 13.64 -1.96
N THR A 209 26.80 12.50 -1.65
CA THR A 209 27.43 11.63 -2.66
C THR A 209 26.42 11.14 -3.70
N PRO A 210 26.63 11.42 -5.00
CA PRO A 210 25.74 10.98 -6.06
C PRO A 210 25.84 9.47 -6.29
N LEU A 211 24.72 8.86 -6.71
CA LEU A 211 24.68 7.48 -7.18
C LEU A 211 25.19 7.38 -8.62
N THR A 212 25.86 6.29 -8.94
CA THR A 212 26.26 5.95 -10.32
C THR A 212 25.16 5.20 -11.08
N GLN A 213 24.23 4.59 -10.33
CA GLN A 213 23.03 3.96 -10.87
C GLN A 213 21.82 4.46 -10.10
N ILE A 214 20.79 4.89 -10.81
CA ILE A 214 19.50 5.30 -10.23
C ILE A 214 18.62 4.06 -10.09
N PRO A 215 18.07 3.78 -8.91
CA PRO A 215 17.19 2.64 -8.70
C PRO A 215 15.93 2.76 -9.55
N THR A 216 15.43 1.63 -10.00
CA THR A 216 14.12 1.51 -10.66
C THR A 216 13.29 0.43 -9.99
N TYR A 217 11.99 0.49 -10.15
CA TYR A 217 11.07 -0.34 -9.42
C TYR A 217 9.99 -0.95 -10.31
N THR A 218 9.60 -2.20 -10.02
CA THR A 218 8.38 -2.81 -10.53
C THR A 218 7.36 -2.88 -9.40
N TRP A 219 6.14 -2.53 -9.68
CA TRP A 219 5.06 -2.40 -8.70
C TRP A 219 4.14 -3.59 -8.76
N THR A 220 3.87 -4.22 -7.62
CA THR A 220 2.80 -5.19 -7.50
C THR A 220 1.51 -4.41 -7.21
N ASN A 221 0.63 -4.29 -8.19
CA ASN A 221 -0.67 -3.71 -7.95
C ASN A 221 -1.56 -4.72 -7.24
N PRO A 222 -2.41 -4.29 -6.29
CA PRO A 222 -3.51 -5.12 -5.84
C PRO A 222 -4.45 -5.44 -7.01
N PRO A 223 -5.26 -6.50 -6.91
CA PRO A 223 -6.29 -6.78 -7.91
C PRO A 223 -7.19 -5.55 -8.13
N PRO A 224 -7.66 -5.30 -9.37
CA PRO A 224 -8.62 -4.23 -9.63
C PRO A 224 -9.93 -4.48 -8.90
N PHE A 225 -10.70 -3.42 -8.71
CA PHE A 225 -12.04 -3.53 -8.12
C PHE A 225 -13.06 -4.14 -9.08
N ASP A 226 -13.97 -4.95 -8.55
CA ASP A 226 -15.20 -5.29 -9.25
C ASP A 226 -16.07 -4.02 -9.38
N PRO A 227 -16.51 -3.66 -10.58
CA PRO A 227 -17.36 -2.47 -10.77
C PRO A 227 -18.78 -2.64 -10.20
N ASN A 228 -19.19 -3.86 -9.86
CA ASN A 228 -20.52 -4.16 -9.34
C ASN A 228 -20.47 -4.37 -7.82
N PRO A 229 -20.88 -3.38 -7.02
CA PRO A 229 -20.84 -3.49 -5.58
C PRO A 229 -21.80 -4.55 -5.05
N ILE A 230 -21.35 -5.30 -4.09
CA ILE A 230 -22.18 -6.23 -3.32
C ILE A 230 -22.99 -5.39 -2.32
N ALA A 231 -24.34 -5.52 -2.35
CA ALA A 231 -25.19 -4.84 -1.39
C ALA A 231 -25.10 -5.54 -0.02
N LEU A 232 -24.65 -4.79 0.99
CA LEU A 232 -24.69 -5.20 2.38
C LEU A 232 -26.07 -4.81 2.93
N THR A 233 -27.00 -5.76 3.02
CA THR A 233 -28.36 -5.51 3.49
C THR A 233 -28.52 -6.07 4.90
N TYR A 234 -29.08 -5.31 5.82
CA TYR A 234 -29.31 -5.75 7.21
C TYR A 234 -30.04 -7.10 7.26
N GLY A 235 -29.52 -8.02 8.06
CA GLY A 235 -29.99 -9.40 8.13
C GLY A 235 -29.57 -10.26 6.93
N GLY A 236 -28.74 -9.72 6.03
CA GLY A 236 -28.27 -10.42 4.84
C GLY A 236 -27.17 -11.45 5.11
N VAL A 237 -26.84 -12.17 4.02
CA VAL A 237 -25.76 -13.17 4.00
C VAL A 237 -24.89 -12.90 2.78
N VAL A 238 -23.60 -12.67 2.98
CA VAL A 238 -22.61 -12.52 1.90
C VAL A 238 -21.67 -13.73 1.91
N GLY A 239 -21.86 -14.62 0.94
CA GLY A 239 -21.13 -15.88 0.85
C GLY A 239 -21.89 -17.08 1.38
N THR A 240 -21.17 -18.16 1.67
CA THR A 240 -21.74 -19.42 2.18
C THR A 240 -21.54 -19.51 3.69
N SER A 241 -22.60 -19.76 4.46
CA SER A 241 -22.49 -19.99 5.90
C SER A 241 -21.58 -21.20 6.18
N TYR A 242 -20.56 -21.00 6.96
CA TYR A 242 -19.53 -22.01 7.26
C TYR A 242 -19.39 -22.26 8.77
N TRP A 243 -19.44 -21.21 9.57
CA TRP A 243 -19.31 -21.26 11.02
C TRP A 243 -20.66 -21.13 11.71
N PRO A 244 -20.83 -21.72 12.90
CA PRO A 244 -21.99 -21.46 13.73
C PRO A 244 -22.11 -19.97 14.12
N SER A 245 -23.32 -19.50 14.37
CA SER A 245 -23.57 -18.17 14.93
C SER A 245 -22.97 -18.00 16.32
N GLY A 246 -22.47 -16.80 16.61
CA GLY A 246 -21.94 -16.41 17.92
C GLY A 246 -20.50 -16.82 18.18
N ASN A 247 -20.06 -16.63 19.41
CA ASN A 247 -18.72 -16.99 19.86
C ASN A 247 -18.56 -18.49 19.99
N THR A 248 -17.32 -18.98 19.81
CA THR A 248 -16.97 -20.33 20.19
C THR A 248 -16.79 -20.44 21.72
N SER A 249 -16.65 -21.66 22.23
CA SER A 249 -16.40 -21.89 23.66
C SER A 249 -15.09 -21.30 24.18
N THR A 250 -14.16 -20.94 23.29
CA THR A 250 -12.87 -20.32 23.61
C THR A 250 -12.87 -18.81 23.43
N GLY A 251 -13.98 -18.24 22.97
CA GLY A 251 -14.13 -16.80 22.76
C GLY A 251 -14.66 -16.07 23.99
N GLY A 252 -15.16 -14.86 23.75
CA GLY A 252 -15.71 -14.01 24.80
C GLY A 252 -16.95 -14.62 25.47
N THR A 253 -16.93 -14.73 26.80
CA THR A 253 -18.02 -15.26 27.63
C THR A 253 -18.62 -14.22 28.58
N GLY A 254 -18.37 -12.92 28.33
CA GLY A 254 -18.84 -11.79 29.13
C GLY A 254 -17.76 -11.10 29.97
N GLY A 255 -16.60 -11.72 30.16
CA GLY A 255 -15.40 -11.07 30.70
C GLY A 255 -14.67 -10.23 29.66
N ALA A 256 -13.76 -9.36 30.10
CA ALA A 256 -12.95 -8.59 29.16
C ALA A 256 -12.06 -9.50 28.29
N VAL A 257 -11.96 -9.17 26.98
CA VAL A 257 -11.10 -9.83 26.00
C VAL A 257 -10.22 -8.77 25.38
N ASP A 258 -8.90 -8.90 25.49
CA ASP A 258 -7.88 -7.97 24.93
C ASP A 258 -8.21 -6.47 25.19
N GLY A 259 -8.70 -6.17 26.40
CA GLY A 259 -9.06 -4.81 26.80
C GLY A 259 -10.43 -4.34 26.30
N LEU A 260 -11.18 -5.17 25.59
CA LEU A 260 -12.56 -4.91 25.17
C LEU A 260 -13.51 -5.46 26.20
N ILE A 261 -14.52 -4.68 26.56
CA ILE A 261 -15.52 -5.04 27.56
C ILE A 261 -16.79 -5.60 26.91
N CYS A 262 -17.54 -6.40 27.68
CA CYS A 262 -18.90 -6.76 27.37
C CYS A 262 -19.83 -5.97 28.29
N ALA A 263 -20.73 -5.16 27.76
CA ALA A 263 -21.61 -4.30 28.53
C ALA A 263 -23.08 -4.47 28.16
N ALA A 264 -23.96 -4.44 29.17
CA ALA A 264 -25.40 -4.37 28.96
C ALA A 264 -25.80 -2.91 28.70
N GLY A 265 -26.15 -2.58 27.47
CA GLY A 265 -26.47 -1.20 27.07
C GLY A 265 -25.22 -0.29 27.01
N MET A 266 -24.52 -0.36 25.94
CA MET A 266 -23.32 0.46 25.70
C MET A 266 -23.72 1.85 25.22
N ALA A 267 -22.99 2.86 25.67
CA ALA A 267 -23.11 4.20 25.10
C ALA A 267 -22.29 4.23 23.79
N GLU A 268 -22.94 4.42 22.68
CA GLU A 268 -22.37 4.37 21.33
C GLU A 268 -21.91 5.75 20.87
N LEU A 269 -21.03 6.42 21.66
CA LEU A 269 -20.51 7.73 21.30
C LEU A 269 -19.46 7.66 20.19
N TYR A 270 -18.77 6.55 20.10
CA TYR A 270 -17.93 6.18 18.94
C TYR A 270 -18.55 4.92 18.33
N HIS A 271 -19.08 5.05 17.12
CA HIS A 271 -19.79 3.98 16.42
C HIS A 271 -19.35 3.98 14.95
N VAL A 272 -18.58 2.99 14.57
CA VAL A 272 -18.04 2.83 13.22
C VAL A 272 -18.09 1.36 12.80
N HIS A 273 -17.98 1.12 11.50
CA HIS A 273 -18.08 -0.20 10.90
C HIS A 273 -16.87 -0.50 10.03
N ALA A 274 -16.35 -1.73 10.10
CA ALA A 274 -15.43 -2.31 9.12
C ALA A 274 -16.08 -3.54 8.49
N HIS A 275 -15.58 -3.98 7.35
CA HIS A 275 -16.07 -5.18 6.67
C HIS A 275 -14.94 -6.19 6.52
N LEU A 276 -15.27 -7.47 6.76
CA LEU A 276 -14.38 -8.61 6.61
C LEU A 276 -14.95 -9.63 5.62
N ALA A 277 -14.25 -9.85 4.52
CA ALA A 277 -14.47 -10.93 3.57
C ALA A 277 -13.45 -12.05 3.77
N ILE A 278 -13.91 -13.29 3.90
CA ILE A 278 -13.08 -14.49 3.96
C ILE A 278 -13.35 -15.33 2.72
N ILE A 279 -12.30 -15.62 1.93
CA ILE A 279 -12.41 -16.37 0.68
C ILE A 279 -11.52 -17.60 0.78
N LYS A 280 -12.11 -18.78 0.63
CA LYS A 280 -11.38 -20.05 0.59
C LYS A 280 -11.52 -20.71 -0.78
N ASP A 281 -10.38 -20.96 -1.45
CA ASP A 281 -10.35 -21.63 -2.76
C ASP A 281 -11.33 -21.00 -3.78
N GLY A 282 -11.43 -19.64 -3.75
CA GLY A 282 -12.34 -18.88 -4.60
C GLY A 282 -13.80 -18.82 -4.10
N GLN A 283 -14.13 -19.51 -3.02
CA GLN A 283 -15.47 -19.48 -2.41
C GLN A 283 -15.53 -18.47 -1.27
N TRP A 284 -16.53 -17.60 -1.32
CA TRP A 284 -16.85 -16.67 -0.24
C TRP A 284 -17.48 -17.39 0.93
N LEU A 285 -16.95 -17.16 2.13
CA LEU A 285 -17.50 -17.70 3.39
C LEU A 285 -18.10 -16.55 4.18
N ALA A 286 -19.38 -16.72 4.55
CA ALA A 286 -20.08 -15.73 5.33
C ALA A 286 -19.55 -15.67 6.76
N LEU A 287 -19.22 -14.47 7.24
CA LEU A 287 -18.87 -14.23 8.63
C LEU A 287 -20.08 -14.56 9.51
N PRO A 288 -19.93 -15.24 10.65
CA PRO A 288 -21.09 -15.62 11.43
C PRO A 288 -21.79 -14.42 12.08
N ALA A 289 -23.09 -14.47 12.16
CA ALA A 289 -23.90 -13.54 12.94
C ALA A 289 -23.64 -13.71 14.44
N ASN A 290 -23.91 -12.66 15.22
CA ASN A 290 -23.89 -12.65 16.70
C ASN A 290 -22.53 -12.97 17.33
N VAL A 291 -21.41 -12.83 16.60
CA VAL A 291 -20.10 -12.80 17.24
C VAL A 291 -20.08 -11.59 18.19
N GLY A 292 -19.66 -11.78 19.42
CA GLY A 292 -19.60 -10.71 20.43
C GLY A 292 -20.95 -10.32 21.04
N ILE A 293 -22.06 -10.95 20.64
CA ILE A 293 -23.39 -10.71 21.22
C ILE A 293 -23.75 -11.87 22.15
N LEU A 294 -23.94 -11.56 23.41
CA LEU A 294 -24.37 -12.50 24.46
C LEU A 294 -25.74 -12.10 25.00
N SER A 295 -26.43 -13.05 25.65
CA SER A 295 -27.78 -12.80 26.23
C SER A 295 -27.80 -11.68 27.28
N GLN A 296 -26.67 -11.40 27.93
CA GLN A 296 -26.54 -10.43 29.02
C GLN A 296 -25.76 -9.17 28.64
N CYS A 297 -24.99 -9.14 27.55
CA CYS A 297 -24.16 -8.02 27.15
C CYS A 297 -23.66 -8.15 25.70
N ASN A 298 -23.26 -7.04 25.10
CA ASN A 298 -22.55 -7.00 23.83
C ASN A 298 -21.10 -6.56 24.06
N TYR A 299 -20.16 -7.18 23.36
CA TYR A 299 -18.80 -6.68 23.28
C TYR A 299 -18.73 -5.42 22.43
N GLU A 300 -17.75 -4.57 22.71
CA GLU A 300 -17.48 -3.34 21.94
C GLU A 300 -17.21 -3.62 20.44
N MET A 301 -16.92 -4.87 20.09
CA MET A 301 -16.85 -5.36 18.71
C MET A 301 -17.77 -6.56 18.55
N HIS A 302 -18.65 -6.49 17.55
CA HIS A 302 -19.62 -7.59 17.32
C HIS A 302 -20.14 -7.58 15.87
N THR A 303 -20.87 -8.66 15.51
CA THR A 303 -21.60 -8.77 14.25
C THR A 303 -23.09 -9.04 14.52
N HIS A 304 -23.99 -8.41 13.76
CA HIS A 304 -25.42 -8.69 13.84
C HIS A 304 -25.87 -9.81 12.90
N ASP A 305 -25.31 -9.83 11.70
CA ASP A 305 -25.71 -10.71 10.61
C ASP A 305 -24.50 -11.35 9.91
N GLN A 306 -24.74 -11.95 8.75
CA GLN A 306 -23.70 -12.64 7.97
C GLN A 306 -23.20 -11.82 6.76
N THR A 307 -23.34 -10.50 6.80
CA THR A 307 -22.86 -9.62 5.74
C THR A 307 -21.36 -9.41 5.77
N GLY A 308 -20.69 -9.65 6.90
CA GLY A 308 -19.29 -9.37 7.11
C GLY A 308 -19.02 -8.02 7.80
N ILE A 309 -20.08 -7.26 8.13
CA ILE A 309 -19.95 -6.01 8.88
C ILE A 309 -19.57 -6.32 10.33
N ILE A 310 -18.50 -5.69 10.81
CA ILE A 310 -18.06 -5.68 12.20
C ILE A 310 -18.37 -4.30 12.77
N HIS A 311 -19.24 -4.25 13.77
CA HIS A 311 -19.58 -3.07 14.54
C HIS A 311 -18.49 -2.80 15.58
N MET A 312 -18.14 -1.55 15.76
CA MET A 312 -17.23 -1.05 16.80
C MET A 312 -17.93 0.07 17.55
N GLU A 313 -18.42 -0.26 18.73
CA GLU A 313 -19.29 0.60 19.54
C GLU A 313 -18.70 0.79 20.92
N THR A 314 -18.43 2.03 21.33
CA THR A 314 -17.80 2.31 22.61
C THR A 314 -18.11 3.74 23.10
N PRO A 315 -18.14 4.00 24.41
CA PRO A 315 -18.33 5.35 24.95
C PRO A 315 -17.16 6.29 24.73
N THR A 316 -15.97 5.78 24.38
CA THR A 316 -14.77 6.60 24.18
C THR A 316 -13.99 6.08 22.97
N PHE A 317 -13.25 6.94 22.32
CA PHE A 317 -12.37 6.54 21.22
C PHE A 317 -11.37 5.46 21.66
N LYS A 318 -11.34 4.37 20.88
CA LYS A 318 -10.33 3.30 20.95
C LYS A 318 -9.88 2.92 19.55
N THR A 319 -8.68 2.39 19.44
CA THR A 319 -8.25 1.66 18.25
C THR A 319 -8.64 0.20 18.40
N PHE A 320 -9.15 -0.38 17.34
CA PHE A 320 -9.58 -1.77 17.27
C PHE A 320 -8.72 -2.52 16.27
N THR A 321 -8.48 -3.80 16.52
CA THR A 321 -7.71 -4.64 15.60
C THR A 321 -8.48 -5.91 15.23
N LEU A 322 -8.13 -6.46 14.06
CA LEU A 322 -8.72 -7.70 13.60
C LEU A 322 -8.44 -8.87 14.57
N GLY A 323 -7.26 -8.85 15.21
CA GLY A 323 -6.91 -9.84 16.25
C GLY A 323 -7.89 -9.86 17.41
N GLN A 324 -8.26 -8.68 17.92
CA GLN A 324 -9.26 -8.57 19.00
C GLN A 324 -10.62 -9.13 18.61
N PHE A 325 -11.07 -8.90 17.38
CA PHE A 325 -12.33 -9.49 16.89
C PHE A 325 -12.26 -11.02 16.88
N PHE A 326 -11.15 -11.60 16.39
CA PHE A 326 -10.96 -13.05 16.37
C PHE A 326 -10.87 -13.66 17.78
N ASP A 327 -10.31 -12.93 18.75
CA ASP A 327 -10.27 -13.38 20.15
C ASP A 327 -11.66 -13.35 20.82
N ILE A 328 -12.49 -12.32 20.53
CA ILE A 328 -13.90 -12.32 20.94
C ILE A 328 -14.65 -13.50 20.31
N TRP A 329 -14.43 -13.75 19.03
CA TRP A 329 -15.04 -14.89 18.34
C TRP A 329 -14.53 -16.24 18.90
N GLY A 330 -13.27 -16.29 19.38
CA GLY A 330 -12.59 -17.49 19.87
C GLY A 330 -12.02 -18.32 18.72
N GLN A 331 -11.56 -17.67 17.66
CA GLN A 331 -11.00 -18.32 16.49
C GLN A 331 -9.56 -17.88 16.24
N PRO A 332 -8.71 -18.76 15.70
CA PRO A 332 -7.34 -18.42 15.37
C PRO A 332 -7.24 -17.47 14.19
N LEU A 333 -6.25 -16.55 14.22
CA LEU A 333 -5.87 -15.69 13.11
C LEU A 333 -4.37 -15.64 12.98
N SER A 334 -3.87 -16.07 11.81
CA SER A 334 -2.45 -16.01 11.45
C SER A 334 -2.28 -16.05 9.92
N SER A 335 -1.06 -15.88 9.44
CA SER A 335 -0.72 -16.01 8.02
C SER A 335 -0.96 -17.41 7.41
N THR A 336 -1.32 -18.39 8.23
CA THR A 336 -1.55 -19.78 7.82
C THR A 336 -2.83 -20.39 8.36
N ASN A 337 -3.60 -19.64 9.15
CA ASN A 337 -4.86 -20.13 9.74
C ASN A 337 -5.83 -18.97 9.97
N VAL A 338 -7.00 -19.04 9.35
CA VAL A 338 -8.10 -18.09 9.55
C VAL A 338 -9.32 -18.86 10.01
N ALA A 339 -9.74 -18.67 11.25
CA ALA A 339 -10.92 -19.30 11.86
C ALA A 339 -10.97 -20.83 11.67
N GLY A 340 -9.83 -21.50 11.85
CA GLY A 340 -9.69 -22.96 11.70
C GLY A 340 -9.43 -23.43 10.27
N ILE A 341 -9.50 -22.56 9.28
CA ILE A 341 -9.14 -22.87 7.89
C ILE A 341 -7.63 -22.67 7.72
N THR A 342 -6.93 -23.76 7.41
CA THR A 342 -5.47 -23.74 7.22
C THR A 342 -5.10 -23.52 5.75
N GLY A 343 -4.04 -22.78 5.52
CA GLY A 343 -3.50 -22.47 4.19
C GLY A 343 -2.71 -21.18 4.21
N ASN A 344 -2.00 -20.88 3.13
CA ASN A 344 -1.35 -19.57 2.97
C ASN A 344 -2.42 -18.48 2.82
N VAL A 345 -2.33 -17.45 3.65
CA VAL A 345 -3.28 -16.35 3.67
C VAL A 345 -2.70 -15.14 2.95
N VAL A 346 -3.45 -14.58 2.04
CA VAL A 346 -3.17 -13.29 1.41
C VAL A 346 -4.22 -12.30 1.88
N ALA A 347 -3.79 -11.17 2.42
CA ALA A 347 -4.67 -10.13 2.92
C ALA A 347 -4.61 -8.88 2.02
N TYR A 348 -5.78 -8.30 1.76
CA TYR A 348 -5.92 -7.00 1.11
C TYR A 348 -6.72 -6.08 2.02
N ILE A 349 -6.35 -4.81 2.03
CA ILE A 349 -7.07 -3.72 2.69
C ILE A 349 -7.54 -2.76 1.60
N ASN A 350 -8.77 -2.30 1.71
CA ASN A 350 -9.33 -1.25 0.88
C ASN A 350 -9.89 -0.15 1.78
N ASP A 351 -9.34 1.03 1.67
CA ASP A 351 -9.81 2.22 2.35
C ASP A 351 -10.58 3.09 1.35
N ASN A 352 -11.85 2.73 1.12
CA ASN A 352 -12.78 3.43 0.22
C ASN A 352 -12.21 3.67 -1.19
N GLY A 353 -11.54 2.67 -1.77
CA GLY A 353 -10.99 2.72 -3.12
C GLY A 353 -9.46 2.80 -3.18
N ASP A 354 -8.79 3.07 -2.07
CA ASP A 354 -7.34 2.92 -1.95
C ASP A 354 -7.00 1.51 -1.45
N SER A 355 -6.69 0.63 -2.37
CA SER A 355 -6.42 -0.78 -2.04
C SER A 355 -4.93 -1.08 -1.99
N ARG A 356 -4.55 -1.99 -1.10
CA ARG A 356 -3.19 -2.49 -0.95
C ARG A 356 -3.15 -3.92 -0.44
N ARG A 357 -2.08 -4.64 -0.74
CA ARG A 357 -1.77 -5.90 -0.07
C ARG A 357 -1.22 -5.61 1.33
N TYR A 358 -1.72 -6.33 2.33
CA TYR A 358 -1.19 -6.24 3.69
C TYR A 358 -0.16 -7.34 3.93
N MET A 359 1.04 -6.97 4.42
CA MET A 359 2.18 -7.88 4.62
C MET A 359 2.56 -8.05 6.09
N GLY A 360 1.90 -7.32 7.00
CA GLY A 360 2.15 -7.43 8.44
C GLY A 360 1.47 -8.63 9.09
N ASP A 361 1.54 -8.70 10.41
CA ASP A 361 0.75 -9.64 11.20
C ASP A 361 -0.74 -9.29 11.07
N LEU A 362 -1.54 -10.25 10.59
CA LEU A 362 -2.98 -10.06 10.35
C LEU A 362 -3.73 -9.62 11.61
N ARG A 363 -3.24 -10.00 12.79
CA ARG A 363 -3.83 -9.59 14.06
C ARG A 363 -3.73 -8.09 14.31
N ASN A 364 -2.72 -7.42 13.70
CA ASN A 364 -2.47 -5.99 13.84
C ASN A 364 -3.16 -5.14 12.77
N ILE A 365 -3.99 -5.74 11.89
CA ILE A 365 -4.83 -4.94 10.98
C ILE A 365 -5.79 -4.11 11.82
N GLU A 366 -5.61 -2.79 11.77
CA GLU A 366 -6.49 -1.85 12.44
C GLU A 366 -7.85 -1.82 11.73
N LEU A 367 -8.93 -1.88 12.52
CA LEU A 367 -10.30 -1.73 12.03
C LEU A 367 -10.68 -0.24 12.16
N THR A 368 -10.91 0.38 11.02
CA THR A 368 -11.35 1.78 10.92
C THR A 368 -12.65 1.87 10.14
N SER A 369 -13.33 2.99 10.25
CA SER A 369 -14.60 3.20 9.56
C SER A 369 -14.49 2.97 8.05
N LEU A 370 -15.42 2.19 7.49
CA LEU A 370 -15.56 1.85 6.07
C LEU A 370 -14.35 1.11 5.46
N ARG A 371 -13.47 0.56 6.29
CA ARG A 371 -12.36 -0.29 5.81
C ARG A 371 -12.88 -1.67 5.42
N ASP A 372 -12.58 -2.08 4.19
CA ASP A 372 -12.81 -3.45 3.74
C ASP A 372 -11.53 -4.27 3.87
N ILE A 373 -11.63 -5.45 4.47
CA ILE A 373 -10.54 -6.40 4.61
C ILE A 373 -10.92 -7.67 3.87
N THR A 374 -10.06 -8.13 2.96
CA THR A 374 -10.22 -9.41 2.27
C THR A 374 -9.12 -10.36 2.71
N LEU A 375 -9.46 -11.48 3.33
CA LEU A 375 -8.57 -12.59 3.65
C LEU A 375 -8.81 -13.73 2.67
N GLN A 376 -7.85 -13.99 1.81
CA GLN A 376 -7.89 -15.11 0.85
C GLN A 376 -7.02 -16.26 1.34
N ILE A 377 -7.57 -17.48 1.35
CA ILE A 377 -6.88 -18.72 1.69
C ILE A 377 -6.93 -19.66 0.48
N GLY A 378 -5.79 -20.22 0.09
CA GLY A 378 -5.71 -21.19 -1.01
C GLY A 378 -5.75 -20.57 -2.40
N THR A 379 -6.26 -21.32 -3.39
CA THR A 379 -6.26 -20.98 -4.82
C THR A 379 -7.65 -21.19 -5.43
N PRO A 380 -8.02 -20.46 -6.52
CA PRO A 380 -7.25 -19.45 -7.25
C PRO A 380 -7.07 -18.15 -6.46
N ALA A 381 -6.05 -17.36 -6.85
CA ALA A 381 -5.90 -16.01 -6.32
C ALA A 381 -7.08 -15.14 -6.73
N VAL A 382 -7.47 -14.21 -5.85
CA VAL A 382 -8.52 -13.22 -6.17
C VAL A 382 -8.05 -12.40 -7.38
N SER A 383 -8.86 -12.37 -8.41
CA SER A 383 -8.59 -11.60 -9.63
C SER A 383 -9.14 -10.17 -9.58
N THR A 384 -10.17 -9.95 -8.74
CA THR A 384 -10.77 -8.65 -8.47
C THR A 384 -11.09 -8.53 -6.99
N LEU A 385 -10.97 -7.35 -6.42
CA LEU A 385 -11.45 -7.03 -5.08
C LEU A 385 -12.92 -6.60 -5.15
N ALA A 386 -13.75 -7.15 -4.30
CA ALA A 386 -15.13 -6.70 -4.22
C ALA A 386 -15.21 -5.26 -3.71
N THR A 387 -16.25 -4.56 -4.17
CA THR A 387 -16.71 -3.31 -3.59
C THR A 387 -18.06 -3.53 -2.93
N TYR A 388 -18.41 -2.67 -1.98
CA TYR A 388 -19.63 -2.85 -1.19
C TYR A 388 -20.47 -1.60 -1.18
N SER A 389 -21.80 -1.82 -1.17
CA SER A 389 -22.81 -0.81 -0.92
C SER A 389 -23.34 -1.04 0.50
N TRP A 390 -22.90 -0.21 1.44
CA TRP A 390 -23.22 -0.34 2.86
C TRP A 390 -24.64 0.12 3.15
N TYR A 391 -25.40 -0.65 3.95
CA TYR A 391 -26.69 -0.20 4.46
C TYR A 391 -26.55 0.79 5.62
N GLU A 392 -25.44 0.72 6.35
CA GLU A 392 -25.04 1.64 7.41
C GLU A 392 -23.86 2.48 6.92
N GLN A 393 -24.09 3.75 6.71
CA GLN A 393 -23.07 4.74 6.40
C GLN A 393 -22.99 5.71 7.58
N GLN A 394 -21.82 5.84 8.12
CA GLN A 394 -21.52 6.82 9.15
C GLN A 394 -20.49 7.80 8.69
#